data_7c828d6755f3168f210757ff7222d0e9
#
_entry.id   7c828d6755f3168f210757ff7222d0e9
#
_cell.length_a   1.000
_cell.length_b   1.000
_cell.length_c   1.000
_cell.angle_alpha   90.00
_cell.angle_beta   90.00
_cell.angle_gamma   90.00
#
_symmetry.space_group_name_H-M   'P 1'
#
loop_
_entity.id
_entity.type
_entity.pdbx_description
1 polymer ?
#
loop_
_entity_poly.entity_id
_entity_poly.type
_entity_poly.pdbx_seq_one_letter_code
_entity_poly.pdbx_strand_id
1 'polypeptide(L)'
;MNLDYFKILFFKLTLERFPNIFRPTSSPYISGDGFRKISDHIFDESCTLDPNKINFNDIVFLNPELADIYFSNFHNQVSNKYYLVTHNSNIEIGKYIEKYIDEKIIHWFALNLDLNHPKATLIPYGLENLRRLRYGRKEWFKSKKFLKSENYVLASFDIFKNYDEREPILEILKNNKLVKFNKFSSKREYFYNLKSFKFLICPIGQGYDTSRIWEGLLCGVYPILKLNEHSKILKEIGLPAIYLEDWNDLNNYDKQAFNDFYTKFKNTKEFNINSFTHWKEKFKLLKSNY
;
A
#
# COMPACT_ATOMS: atom_id res chain seq x y z
N MET A 1 6.12 9.62 -32.70
CA MET A 1 6.31 8.60 -31.64
C MET A 1 6.55 9.35 -30.33
N ASN A 2 5.70 9.15 -29.33
CA ASN A 2 5.67 9.98 -28.12
C ASN A 2 6.94 9.72 -27.26
N LEU A 3 7.64 10.79 -26.86
CA LEU A 3 8.87 10.74 -26.04
C LEU A 3 8.68 9.92 -24.74
N ASP A 4 7.46 9.90 -24.19
CA ASP A 4 7.10 9.12 -23.02
C ASP A 4 7.04 7.61 -23.31
N TYR A 5 6.65 7.22 -24.53
CA TYR A 5 6.67 5.82 -24.95
C TYR A 5 8.11 5.30 -25.10
N PHE A 6 9.01 6.12 -25.63
CA PHE A 6 10.43 5.78 -25.75
C PHE A 6 11.10 5.64 -24.37
N LYS A 7 10.77 6.54 -23.44
CA LYS A 7 11.24 6.45 -22.04
C LYS A 7 10.72 5.19 -21.34
N ILE A 8 9.46 4.83 -21.57
CA ILE A 8 8.86 3.61 -21.00
C ILE A 8 9.53 2.35 -21.60
N LEU A 9 9.78 2.34 -22.89
CA LEU A 9 10.44 1.20 -23.57
C LEU A 9 11.90 1.09 -23.13
N PHE A 10 12.62 2.20 -23.07
CA PHE A 10 14.01 2.24 -22.58
C PHE A 10 14.11 1.77 -21.12
N PHE A 11 13.18 2.20 -20.29
CA PHE A 11 13.10 1.80 -18.88
C PHE A 11 12.74 0.31 -18.72
N LYS A 12 11.78 -0.23 -19.49
CA LYS A 12 11.50 -1.66 -19.51
C LYS A 12 12.70 -2.48 -19.95
N LEU A 13 13.36 -2.08 -21.03
CA LEU A 13 14.52 -2.80 -21.56
C LEU A 13 15.75 -2.74 -20.66
N THR A 14 15.96 -1.64 -19.95
CA THR A 14 17.14 -1.48 -19.09
C THR A 14 16.92 -1.92 -17.66
N LEU A 15 15.73 -1.65 -17.06
CA LEU A 15 15.46 -1.94 -15.65
C LEU A 15 14.91 -3.34 -15.41
N GLU A 16 14.14 -3.92 -16.33
CA GLU A 16 13.75 -5.33 -16.27
C GLU A 16 14.95 -6.26 -16.53
N ARG A 17 15.93 -5.79 -17.32
CA ARG A 17 17.17 -6.54 -17.62
C ARG A 17 18.22 -6.40 -16.51
N PHE A 18 18.18 -5.29 -15.73
CA PHE A 18 19.09 -5.02 -14.63
C PHE A 18 18.33 -4.53 -13.39
N PRO A 19 17.35 -5.32 -12.90
CA PRO A 19 16.42 -4.89 -11.87
C PRO A 19 17.07 -4.59 -10.51
N ASN A 20 18.29 -5.08 -10.27
CA ASN A 20 19.07 -4.80 -9.06
C ASN A 20 19.80 -3.47 -9.08
N ILE A 21 20.09 -2.92 -10.28
CA ILE A 21 20.93 -1.74 -10.43
C ILE A 21 20.14 -0.45 -10.19
N PHE A 22 18.81 -0.46 -10.46
CA PHE A 22 18.06 0.77 -10.42
C PHE A 22 16.62 0.59 -9.90
N ARG A 23 16.47 0.42 -8.56
CA ARG A 23 15.20 0.48 -7.87
C ARG A 23 15.15 1.70 -6.94
N PRO A 24 14.87 2.90 -7.47
CA PRO A 24 14.82 4.13 -6.68
C PRO A 24 13.65 4.08 -5.70
N THR A 25 13.88 4.55 -4.48
CA THR A 25 12.83 4.66 -3.47
C THR A 25 11.98 5.91 -3.67
N SER A 26 10.72 5.86 -3.25
CA SER A 26 9.82 7.02 -3.20
C SER A 26 10.07 7.95 -1.99
N SER A 27 11.24 7.82 -1.31
CA SER A 27 11.59 8.64 -0.14
C SER A 27 11.26 10.13 -0.36
N PRO A 28 10.61 10.79 0.62
CA PRO A 28 10.44 10.42 2.02
C PRO A 28 9.27 9.45 2.31
N TYR A 29 8.52 9.03 1.31
CA TYR A 29 7.41 8.10 1.46
C TYR A 29 7.86 6.66 1.27
N ILE A 30 7.14 5.72 1.91
CA ILE A 30 7.41 4.29 1.76
C ILE A 30 6.81 3.76 0.45
N SER A 31 7.41 2.72 -0.08
CA SER A 31 6.94 1.92 -1.21
C SER A 31 7.50 0.50 -1.09
N GLY A 32 7.04 -0.44 -1.89
CA GLY A 32 7.56 -1.79 -1.87
C GLY A 32 9.06 -1.86 -2.16
N ASP A 33 9.56 -1.08 -3.15
CA ASP A 33 11.00 -0.97 -3.39
C ASP A 33 11.73 -0.23 -2.25
N GLY A 34 11.00 0.54 -1.43
CA GLY A 34 11.50 1.12 -0.19
C GLY A 34 11.75 0.04 0.88
N PHE A 35 10.78 -0.84 1.13
CA PHE A 35 10.94 -1.98 2.04
C PHE A 35 12.05 -2.92 1.57
N ARG A 36 12.08 -3.23 0.29
CA ARG A 36 13.15 -4.01 -0.33
C ARG A 36 14.54 -3.43 -0.05
N LYS A 37 14.69 -2.11 -0.15
CA LYS A 37 15.99 -1.42 0.04
C LYS A 37 16.49 -1.43 1.48
N ILE A 38 15.58 -1.45 2.46
CA ILE A 38 15.96 -1.46 3.88
C ILE A 38 16.06 -2.87 4.47
N SER A 39 15.84 -3.90 3.67
CA SER A 39 16.05 -5.30 4.02
C SER A 39 17.49 -5.73 3.72
N ASP A 40 18.00 -6.72 4.45
CA ASP A 40 19.39 -7.21 4.35
C ASP A 40 19.52 -8.22 3.21
N HIS A 41 18.53 -9.10 3.06
CA HIS A 41 18.48 -10.14 2.03
C HIS A 41 17.23 -9.99 1.19
N ILE A 42 17.33 -10.33 -0.08
CA ILE A 42 16.25 -10.16 -1.04
C ILE A 42 16.02 -11.47 -1.78
N PHE A 43 14.75 -11.89 -1.81
CA PHE A 43 14.28 -12.98 -2.64
C PHE A 43 13.07 -12.50 -3.46
N ASP A 44 13.34 -12.15 -4.70
CA ASP A 44 12.33 -11.65 -5.63
C ASP A 44 12.64 -12.07 -7.06
N GLU A 45 11.86 -11.61 -8.03
CA GLU A 45 12.01 -11.91 -9.45
C GLU A 45 13.38 -11.54 -10.04
N SER A 46 14.19 -10.83 -9.31
CA SER A 46 15.48 -10.31 -9.75
C SER A 46 16.67 -10.78 -8.92
N CYS A 47 16.42 -11.30 -7.73
CA CYS A 47 17.44 -11.73 -6.78
C CYS A 47 17.05 -13.04 -6.11
N THR A 48 18.05 -13.91 -5.99
CA THR A 48 18.04 -15.02 -5.04
C THR A 48 18.98 -14.73 -3.89
N LEU A 49 18.73 -15.34 -2.74
CA LEU A 49 19.60 -15.22 -1.56
C LEU A 49 20.33 -16.54 -1.27
N ASP A 50 21.42 -16.42 -0.53
CA ASP A 50 22.10 -17.57 0.08
C ASP A 50 21.59 -17.73 1.53
N PRO A 51 20.87 -18.83 1.86
CA PRO A 51 20.30 -19.03 3.20
C PRO A 51 21.36 -19.04 4.32
N ASN A 52 22.59 -19.47 4.02
CA ASN A 52 23.69 -19.56 4.99
C ASN A 52 24.24 -18.17 5.39
N LYS A 53 23.90 -17.12 4.65
CA LYS A 53 24.30 -15.75 4.97
C LYS A 53 23.29 -14.98 5.80
N ILE A 54 22.13 -15.57 6.07
CA ILE A 54 21.12 -14.93 6.92
C ILE A 54 21.57 -15.06 8.37
N ASN A 55 21.88 -13.93 9.00
CA ASN A 55 22.27 -13.86 10.40
C ASN A 55 21.04 -13.68 11.31
N PHE A 56 21.27 -13.84 12.61
CA PHE A 56 20.24 -13.56 13.62
C PHE A 56 19.78 -12.10 13.53
N ASN A 57 18.47 -11.87 13.54
CA ASN A 57 17.80 -10.57 13.36
C ASN A 57 17.93 -9.91 11.98
N ASP A 58 18.48 -10.57 10.98
CA ASP A 58 18.45 -10.05 9.63
C ASP A 58 17.00 -9.94 9.11
N ILE A 59 16.81 -9.05 8.17
CA ILE A 59 15.52 -8.80 7.52
C ILE A 59 15.57 -9.36 6.10
N VAL A 60 14.69 -10.31 5.81
CA VAL A 60 14.53 -10.92 4.49
C VAL A 60 13.32 -10.30 3.79
N PHE A 61 13.54 -9.71 2.63
CA PHE A 61 12.47 -9.29 1.72
C PHE A 61 12.11 -10.43 0.79
N LEU A 62 10.82 -10.77 0.73
CA LEU A 62 10.27 -11.82 -0.12
C LEU A 62 9.15 -11.25 -1.00
N ASN A 63 9.23 -11.48 -2.31
CA ASN A 63 8.06 -11.32 -3.18
C ASN A 63 7.10 -12.50 -2.96
N PRO A 64 5.85 -12.28 -2.50
CA PRO A 64 4.88 -13.35 -2.22
C PRO A 64 4.60 -14.31 -3.38
N GLU A 65 4.77 -13.87 -4.64
CA GLU A 65 4.63 -14.75 -5.83
C GLU A 65 5.62 -15.94 -5.80
N LEU A 66 6.71 -15.80 -5.05
CA LEU A 66 7.76 -16.79 -4.91
C LEU A 66 7.75 -17.48 -3.51
N ALA A 67 6.69 -17.28 -2.72
CA ALA A 67 6.65 -17.78 -1.34
C ALA A 67 6.79 -19.30 -1.25
N ASP A 68 6.05 -20.06 -2.07
CA ASP A 68 6.14 -21.53 -2.04
C ASP A 68 7.55 -22.03 -2.42
N ILE A 69 8.22 -21.39 -3.37
CA ILE A 69 9.60 -21.72 -3.75
C ILE A 69 10.56 -21.37 -2.60
N TYR A 70 10.40 -20.19 -1.99
CA TYR A 70 11.24 -19.76 -0.88
C TYR A 70 11.14 -20.72 0.30
N PHE A 71 9.93 -21.03 0.73
CA PHE A 71 9.71 -21.88 1.91
C PHE A 71 10.11 -23.33 1.66
N SER A 72 9.89 -23.87 0.46
CA SER A 72 10.27 -25.25 0.14
C SER A 72 11.78 -25.45 0.00
N ASN A 73 12.51 -24.47 -0.58
CA ASN A 73 13.88 -24.68 -1.01
C ASN A 73 14.92 -23.89 -0.21
N PHE A 74 14.55 -22.76 0.40
CA PHE A 74 15.52 -21.86 1.03
C PHE A 74 15.30 -21.74 2.54
N HIS A 75 14.09 -21.54 3.01
CA HIS A 75 13.77 -21.31 4.41
C HIS A 75 14.29 -22.45 5.31
N ASN A 76 14.14 -23.70 4.89
CA ASN A 76 14.60 -24.86 5.67
C ASN A 76 16.12 -24.87 5.90
N GLN A 77 16.88 -24.26 5.01
CA GLN A 77 18.34 -24.15 5.10
C GLN A 77 18.82 -22.99 5.99
N VAL A 78 17.94 -22.05 6.34
CA VAL A 78 18.29 -20.95 7.24
C VAL A 78 18.48 -21.50 8.65
N SER A 79 19.64 -21.23 9.25
CA SER A 79 19.97 -21.69 10.59
C SER A 79 19.55 -20.70 11.68
N ASN A 80 19.47 -19.43 11.37
CA ASN A 80 19.21 -18.35 12.32
C ASN A 80 17.74 -17.90 12.28
N LYS A 81 17.30 -17.24 13.37
CA LYS A 81 16.01 -16.56 13.40
C LYS A 81 16.13 -15.19 12.73
N TYR A 82 15.10 -14.81 11.96
CA TYR A 82 15.10 -13.61 11.15
C TYR A 82 13.70 -12.96 11.06
N TYR A 83 13.66 -11.73 10.56
CA TYR A 83 12.43 -11.01 10.24
C TYR A 83 12.08 -11.19 8.76
N LEU A 84 10.81 -11.42 8.46
CA LEU A 84 10.32 -11.54 7.10
C LEU A 84 9.48 -10.32 6.70
N VAL A 85 9.72 -9.80 5.50
CA VAL A 85 8.96 -8.71 4.89
C VAL A 85 8.41 -9.18 3.56
N THR A 86 7.10 -9.18 3.38
CA THR A 86 6.46 -9.52 2.11
C THR A 86 5.77 -8.30 1.49
N HIS A 87 6.15 -7.99 0.24
CA HIS A 87 5.61 -6.86 -0.52
C HIS A 87 5.74 -7.07 -2.03
N ASN A 88 5.29 -6.09 -2.83
CA ASN A 88 5.36 -6.07 -4.30
C ASN A 88 4.49 -7.12 -5.00
N SER A 89 3.46 -7.63 -4.34
CA SER A 89 2.45 -8.53 -4.90
C SER A 89 1.05 -8.12 -4.47
N ASN A 90 0.04 -8.67 -5.14
CA ASN A 90 -1.37 -8.52 -4.77
C ASN A 90 -1.89 -9.69 -3.91
N ILE A 91 -1.03 -10.66 -3.60
CA ILE A 91 -1.39 -11.87 -2.86
C ILE A 91 -1.77 -11.54 -1.42
N GLU A 92 -2.84 -12.16 -0.95
CA GLU A 92 -3.29 -12.18 0.44
C GLU A 92 -2.36 -13.09 1.27
N ILE A 93 -1.91 -12.60 2.42
CA ILE A 93 -0.81 -13.25 3.15
C ILE A 93 -1.28 -14.16 4.27
N GLY A 94 -2.51 -14.03 4.77
CA GLY A 94 -2.98 -14.80 5.93
C GLY A 94 -2.76 -16.30 5.81
N LYS A 95 -3.16 -16.90 4.69
CA LYS A 95 -2.96 -18.34 4.42
C LYS A 95 -1.49 -18.78 4.38
N TYR A 96 -0.57 -17.88 3.98
CA TYR A 96 0.86 -18.17 3.98
C TYR A 96 1.44 -18.11 5.39
N ILE A 97 0.94 -17.18 6.22
CA ILE A 97 1.31 -17.11 7.64
C ILE A 97 0.88 -18.39 8.35
N GLU A 98 -0.37 -18.83 8.21
CA GLU A 98 -0.86 -20.07 8.79
C GLU A 98 -0.05 -21.32 8.37
N LYS A 99 0.39 -21.34 7.09
CA LYS A 99 1.12 -22.47 6.53
C LYS A 99 2.60 -22.51 6.91
N TYR A 100 3.25 -21.34 7.01
CA TYR A 100 4.70 -21.26 6.99
C TYR A 100 5.35 -20.60 8.21
N ILE A 101 4.56 -19.95 9.09
CA ILE A 101 5.15 -19.31 10.27
C ILE A 101 5.65 -20.36 11.27
N ASP A 102 6.90 -20.23 11.64
CA ASP A 102 7.56 -21.16 12.59
C ASP A 102 8.42 -20.40 13.62
N GLU A 103 9.30 -21.12 14.32
CA GLU A 103 10.19 -20.52 15.31
C GLU A 103 11.35 -19.72 14.69
N LYS A 104 11.70 -19.96 13.43
CA LYS A 104 12.76 -19.20 12.73
C LYS A 104 12.31 -17.82 12.33
N ILE A 105 11.02 -17.62 12.05
CA ILE A 105 10.45 -16.31 11.75
C ILE A 105 10.15 -15.61 13.08
N ILE A 106 10.96 -14.60 13.40
CA ILE A 106 10.77 -13.77 14.60
C ILE A 106 9.47 -12.98 14.47
N HIS A 107 9.31 -12.31 13.32
CA HIS A 107 8.12 -11.55 13.00
C HIS A 107 7.98 -11.36 11.49
N TRP A 108 6.73 -11.29 11.00
CA TRP A 108 6.40 -11.15 9.58
C TRP A 108 5.69 -9.83 9.32
N PHE A 109 6.33 -8.95 8.57
CA PHE A 109 5.76 -7.69 8.11
C PHE A 109 5.14 -7.89 6.73
N ALA A 110 3.83 -7.77 6.61
CA ALA A 110 3.10 -8.19 5.41
C ALA A 110 2.22 -7.09 4.81
N LEU A 111 2.39 -6.86 3.51
CA LEU A 111 1.35 -6.21 2.69
C LEU A 111 0.17 -7.17 2.51
N ASN A 112 -1.04 -6.65 2.35
CA ASN A 112 -2.27 -7.44 2.19
C ASN A 112 -2.49 -8.46 3.32
N LEU A 113 -2.13 -8.10 4.55
CA LEU A 113 -2.40 -8.91 5.73
C LEU A 113 -3.91 -8.94 5.98
N ASP A 114 -4.47 -10.12 6.01
CA ASP A 114 -5.91 -10.40 6.18
C ASP A 114 -6.17 -11.37 7.36
N LEU A 115 -5.18 -11.50 8.24
CA LEU A 115 -5.21 -12.34 9.43
C LEU A 115 -4.59 -11.60 10.61
N ASN A 116 -5.24 -11.62 11.77
CA ASN A 116 -4.64 -11.15 13.01
C ASN A 116 -3.79 -12.28 13.64
N HIS A 117 -2.48 -12.07 13.73
CA HIS A 117 -1.54 -13.05 14.27
C HIS A 117 -0.45 -12.35 15.11
N PRO A 118 -0.06 -12.87 16.30
CA PRO A 118 0.87 -12.20 17.20
C PRO A 118 2.26 -11.95 16.61
N LYS A 119 2.68 -12.79 15.66
CA LYS A 119 3.95 -12.62 14.94
C LYS A 119 3.80 -11.92 13.59
N ALA A 120 2.66 -11.25 13.30
CA ALA A 120 2.47 -10.55 12.03
C ALA A 120 2.08 -9.09 12.26
N THR A 121 2.55 -8.22 11.38
CA THR A 121 2.19 -6.80 11.36
C THR A 121 1.93 -6.36 9.93
N LEU A 122 0.80 -5.70 9.72
CA LEU A 122 0.46 -5.06 8.47
C LEU A 122 1.47 -3.95 8.15
N ILE A 123 1.99 -3.97 6.93
CA ILE A 123 2.74 -2.86 6.35
C ILE A 123 1.98 -2.25 5.18
N PRO A 124 2.10 -0.93 4.97
CA PRO A 124 1.32 -0.23 3.95
C PRO A 124 1.81 -0.56 2.54
N TYR A 125 0.88 -0.55 1.58
CA TYR A 125 1.26 -0.47 0.16
C TYR A 125 2.16 0.75 -0.09
N GLY A 126 1.83 1.85 0.58
CA GLY A 126 2.52 3.11 0.40
C GLY A 126 2.31 3.71 -0.99
N LEU A 127 3.35 4.30 -1.55
CA LEU A 127 3.32 4.76 -2.93
C LEU A 127 3.70 3.63 -3.89
N GLU A 128 3.17 3.68 -5.09
CA GLU A 128 3.60 2.81 -6.19
C GLU A 128 5.11 2.99 -6.43
N ASN A 129 5.78 1.90 -6.77
CA ASN A 129 7.22 1.90 -7.02
C ASN A 129 7.61 2.85 -8.15
N LEU A 130 8.65 3.66 -7.93
CA LEU A 130 9.13 4.64 -8.92
C LEU A 130 9.59 4.01 -10.24
N ARG A 131 9.98 2.74 -10.24
CA ARG A 131 10.29 1.99 -11.47
C ARG A 131 9.12 1.93 -12.43
N ARG A 132 7.89 2.09 -11.94
CA ARG A 132 6.68 2.23 -12.77
C ARG A 132 6.42 3.70 -13.12
N LEU A 133 7.31 4.32 -13.82
CA LEU A 133 7.47 5.74 -14.25
C LEU A 133 6.28 6.70 -14.17
N ARG A 134 5.05 6.20 -14.19
CA ARG A 134 3.80 6.98 -14.15
C ARG A 134 3.25 7.17 -12.75
N TYR A 135 3.87 6.53 -11.73
CA TYR A 135 3.33 6.42 -10.38
C TYR A 135 4.41 6.73 -9.34
N GLY A 136 4.03 6.89 -8.09
CA GLY A 136 4.96 7.02 -6.98
C GLY A 136 5.80 8.29 -6.92
N ARG A 137 5.52 9.29 -7.76
CA ARG A 137 6.28 10.55 -7.82
C ARG A 137 5.98 11.42 -6.61
N LYS A 138 6.97 11.62 -5.76
CA LYS A 138 6.87 12.44 -4.54
C LYS A 138 6.51 13.90 -4.79
N GLU A 139 6.79 14.42 -6.00
CA GLU A 139 6.51 15.81 -6.38
C GLU A 139 5.01 16.13 -6.31
N TRP A 140 4.14 15.16 -6.53
CA TRP A 140 2.69 15.35 -6.48
C TRP A 140 2.16 15.61 -5.08
N PHE A 141 2.92 15.21 -4.05
CA PHE A 141 2.54 15.32 -2.64
C PHE A 141 3.18 16.50 -1.91
N LYS A 142 4.16 17.19 -2.52
CA LYS A 142 4.90 18.30 -1.90
C LYS A 142 4.02 19.50 -1.54
N SER A 143 2.97 19.77 -2.29
CA SER A 143 2.06 20.90 -2.06
C SER A 143 0.83 20.42 -1.31
N LYS A 144 0.76 20.73 -0.02
CA LYS A 144 -0.44 20.58 0.83
C LYS A 144 -1.45 21.75 0.60
N LYS A 145 -1.44 22.42 -0.55
CA LYS A 145 -2.47 23.42 -0.85
C LYS A 145 -3.80 22.70 -1.02
N PHE A 146 -4.53 22.61 0.08
CA PHE A 146 -5.93 22.26 0.08
C PHE A 146 -6.66 23.37 -0.69
N LEU A 147 -7.14 23.07 -1.85
CA LEU A 147 -8.16 23.90 -2.46
C LEU A 147 -9.35 23.85 -1.49
N LYS A 148 -9.86 25.01 -1.07
CA LYS A 148 -11.11 25.08 -0.27
C LYS A 148 -12.15 24.25 -0.99
N SER A 149 -12.51 23.10 -0.43
CA SER A 149 -13.30 22.14 -1.14
C SER A 149 -14.72 22.14 -0.62
N GLU A 150 -15.64 22.40 -1.52
CA GLU A 150 -17.06 22.09 -1.36
C GLU A 150 -17.38 20.63 -1.78
N ASN A 151 -16.39 19.91 -2.33
CA ASN A 151 -16.55 18.55 -2.79
C ASN A 151 -16.33 17.57 -1.63
N TYR A 152 -17.26 16.64 -1.44
CA TYR A 152 -17.19 15.70 -0.33
C TYR A 152 -16.42 14.45 -0.71
N VAL A 153 -16.91 13.66 -1.64
CA VAL A 153 -16.38 12.33 -1.93
C VAL A 153 -16.01 12.20 -3.39
N LEU A 154 -14.78 11.74 -3.66
CA LEU A 154 -14.32 11.33 -4.98
C LEU A 154 -14.40 9.81 -5.10
N ALA A 155 -14.97 9.31 -6.19
CA ALA A 155 -14.81 7.96 -6.67
C ALA A 155 -13.99 7.98 -7.96
N SER A 156 -12.81 7.38 -7.96
CA SER A 156 -11.93 7.32 -9.12
C SER A 156 -11.17 6.00 -9.14
N PHE A 157 -11.74 5.00 -9.79
CA PHE A 157 -11.16 3.66 -9.88
C PHE A 157 -11.48 3.01 -11.22
N ASP A 158 -10.65 2.03 -11.60
CA ASP A 158 -10.88 1.18 -12.76
C ASP A 158 -11.70 -0.03 -12.33
N ILE A 159 -12.89 -0.19 -12.91
CA ILE A 159 -13.84 -1.26 -12.59
C ILE A 159 -13.23 -2.62 -12.89
N PHE A 160 -12.51 -2.75 -14.00
CA PHE A 160 -11.95 -4.02 -14.47
C PHE A 160 -10.82 -4.57 -13.59
N LYS A 161 -10.34 -3.81 -12.62
CA LYS A 161 -9.32 -4.32 -11.67
C LYS A 161 -9.90 -5.28 -10.61
N ASN A 162 -11.19 -5.18 -10.35
CA ASN A 162 -11.98 -6.10 -9.54
C ASN A 162 -13.46 -5.82 -9.85
N TYR A 163 -13.98 -6.49 -10.86
CA TYR A 163 -15.30 -6.16 -11.42
C TYR A 163 -16.42 -6.42 -10.40
N ASP A 164 -16.39 -7.58 -9.76
CA ASP A 164 -17.44 -8.02 -8.84
C ASP A 164 -17.58 -7.11 -7.60
N GLU A 165 -16.47 -6.56 -7.12
CA GLU A 165 -16.47 -5.61 -6.01
C GLU A 165 -16.85 -4.19 -6.47
N ARG A 166 -16.43 -3.76 -7.66
CA ARG A 166 -16.44 -2.35 -8.06
C ARG A 166 -17.64 -1.94 -8.91
N GLU A 167 -18.20 -2.87 -9.64
CA GLU A 167 -19.37 -2.57 -10.49
C GLU A 167 -20.60 -2.22 -9.65
N PRO A 168 -20.97 -2.96 -8.58
CA PRO A 168 -22.09 -2.60 -7.73
C PRO A 168 -21.97 -1.22 -7.09
N ILE A 169 -20.73 -0.77 -6.80
CA ILE A 169 -20.49 0.56 -6.22
C ILE A 169 -21.01 1.66 -7.15
N LEU A 170 -20.88 1.50 -8.47
CA LEU A 170 -21.32 2.51 -9.43
C LEU A 170 -22.82 2.76 -9.36
N GLU A 171 -23.64 1.72 -9.18
CA GLU A 171 -25.08 1.86 -9.05
C GLU A 171 -25.44 2.64 -7.78
N ILE A 172 -24.76 2.33 -6.67
CA ILE A 172 -24.93 3.04 -5.40
C ILE A 172 -24.55 4.52 -5.55
N LEU A 173 -23.46 4.81 -6.28
CA LEU A 173 -22.95 6.16 -6.44
C LEU A 173 -23.80 7.05 -7.35
N LYS A 174 -24.53 6.49 -8.34
CA LYS A 174 -25.35 7.25 -9.29
C LYS A 174 -26.37 8.16 -8.60
N ASN A 175 -26.90 7.74 -7.46
CA ASN A 175 -27.96 8.45 -6.74
C ASN A 175 -27.43 9.34 -5.61
N ASN A 176 -26.14 9.27 -5.28
CA ASN A 176 -25.54 10.03 -4.18
C ASN A 176 -24.96 11.36 -4.68
N LYS A 177 -25.66 12.47 -4.40
CA LYS A 177 -25.25 13.81 -4.84
C LYS A 177 -23.96 14.32 -4.21
N LEU A 178 -23.46 13.69 -3.15
CA LEU A 178 -22.20 14.07 -2.47
C LEU A 178 -21.00 13.34 -3.04
N VAL A 179 -21.21 12.34 -3.90
CA VAL A 179 -20.17 11.56 -4.54
C VAL A 179 -20.01 11.99 -6.00
N LYS A 180 -18.78 12.25 -6.40
CA LYS A 180 -18.43 12.50 -7.81
C LYS A 180 -17.59 11.35 -8.34
N PHE A 181 -18.10 10.68 -9.39
CA PHE A 181 -17.33 9.67 -10.11
C PHE A 181 -16.59 10.32 -11.28
N ASN A 182 -15.25 10.32 -11.23
CA ASN A 182 -14.42 10.91 -12.28
C ASN A 182 -13.31 9.95 -12.71
N LYS A 183 -13.12 9.86 -14.04
CA LYS A 183 -11.92 9.27 -14.64
C LYS A 183 -11.03 10.42 -15.12
N PHE A 184 -9.74 10.33 -14.83
CA PHE A 184 -8.77 11.35 -15.21
C PHE A 184 -7.88 10.86 -16.35
N SER A 185 -7.50 11.75 -17.25
CA SER A 185 -6.65 11.44 -18.40
C SER A 185 -5.21 11.15 -18.03
N SER A 186 -4.77 11.68 -16.88
CA SER A 186 -3.41 11.50 -16.37
C SER A 186 -3.36 11.45 -14.83
N LYS A 187 -2.29 10.86 -14.30
CA LYS A 187 -2.03 10.89 -12.85
C LYS A 187 -1.81 12.30 -12.32
N ARG A 188 -1.23 13.19 -13.10
CA ARG A 188 -1.07 14.60 -12.71
C ARG A 188 -2.44 15.27 -12.51
N GLU A 189 -3.36 15.07 -13.43
CA GLU A 189 -4.72 15.57 -13.34
C GLU A 189 -5.45 14.97 -12.14
N TYR A 190 -5.33 13.65 -11.93
CA TYR A 190 -5.89 12.95 -10.78
C TYR A 190 -5.44 13.60 -9.46
N PHE A 191 -4.13 13.75 -9.22
CA PHE A 191 -3.61 14.32 -7.97
C PHE A 191 -3.94 15.80 -7.80
N TYR A 192 -4.03 16.56 -8.88
CA TYR A 192 -4.48 17.94 -8.81
C TYR A 192 -5.93 18.02 -8.34
N ASN A 193 -6.83 17.22 -8.92
CA ASN A 193 -8.23 17.20 -8.57
C ASN A 193 -8.52 16.53 -7.23
N LEU A 194 -7.79 15.46 -6.88
CA LEU A 194 -7.95 14.75 -5.61
C LEU A 194 -7.93 15.71 -4.42
N LYS A 195 -7.02 16.67 -4.40
CA LYS A 195 -6.86 17.67 -3.33
C LYS A 195 -8.07 18.60 -3.15
N SER A 196 -9.04 18.58 -4.06
CA SER A 196 -10.30 19.32 -3.95
C SER A 196 -11.42 18.52 -3.27
N PHE A 197 -11.16 17.32 -2.78
CA PHE A 197 -12.12 16.47 -2.08
C PHE A 197 -11.72 16.26 -0.63
N LYS A 198 -12.70 15.91 0.21
CA LYS A 198 -12.47 15.54 1.61
C LYS A 198 -12.21 14.05 1.76
N PHE A 199 -12.89 13.23 0.95
CA PHE A 199 -12.86 11.77 1.03
C PHE A 199 -12.65 11.13 -0.33
N LEU A 200 -12.11 9.91 -0.32
CA LEU A 200 -11.84 9.10 -1.50
C LEU A 200 -12.37 7.68 -1.29
N ILE A 201 -13.23 7.20 -2.19
CA ILE A 201 -13.68 5.81 -2.18
C ILE A 201 -12.52 4.91 -2.62
N CYS A 202 -12.17 3.96 -1.76
CA CYS A 202 -11.05 3.04 -1.96
C CYS A 202 -11.51 1.59 -1.93
N PRO A 203 -12.19 1.08 -2.98
CA PRO A 203 -12.58 -0.32 -3.06
C PRO A 203 -11.35 -1.19 -3.28
N ILE A 204 -11.41 -2.43 -2.83
CA ILE A 204 -10.34 -3.40 -3.08
C ILE A 204 -10.05 -3.53 -4.58
N GLY A 205 -8.82 -3.85 -4.90
CA GLY A 205 -8.33 -4.03 -6.25
C GLY A 205 -8.04 -5.47 -6.56
N GLN A 206 -6.88 -5.72 -7.15
CA GLN A 206 -6.33 -7.06 -7.29
C GLN A 206 -5.81 -7.60 -5.95
N GLY A 207 -5.50 -6.72 -5.00
CA GLY A 207 -5.21 -7.01 -3.60
C GLY A 207 -6.06 -6.13 -2.69
N TYR A 208 -6.04 -6.41 -1.39
CA TYR A 208 -6.81 -5.67 -0.38
C TYR A 208 -6.32 -4.23 -0.24
N ASP A 209 -5.00 -4.05 -0.11
CA ASP A 209 -4.42 -2.72 0.02
C ASP A 209 -4.20 -2.09 -1.36
N THR A 210 -4.53 -0.83 -1.49
CA THR A 210 -4.37 -0.08 -2.73
C THR A 210 -3.61 1.22 -2.49
N SER A 211 -2.80 1.64 -3.45
CA SER A 211 -2.08 2.92 -3.38
C SER A 211 -2.99 4.12 -3.11
N ARG A 212 -4.29 4.04 -3.45
CA ARG A 212 -5.26 5.12 -3.23
C ARG A 212 -5.42 5.51 -1.78
N ILE A 213 -5.41 4.55 -0.87
CA ILE A 213 -5.50 4.79 0.57
C ILE A 213 -4.37 5.75 0.98
N TRP A 214 -3.17 5.43 0.60
CA TRP A 214 -1.95 6.13 0.97
C TRP A 214 -1.77 7.44 0.21
N GLU A 215 -2.06 7.44 -1.09
CA GLU A 215 -2.08 8.62 -1.94
C GLU A 215 -3.10 9.66 -1.42
N GLY A 216 -4.29 9.21 -1.04
CA GLY A 216 -5.33 10.04 -0.43
C GLY A 216 -4.85 10.71 0.85
N LEU A 217 -4.34 9.93 1.80
CA LEU A 217 -3.83 10.44 3.08
C LEU A 217 -2.70 11.47 2.90
N LEU A 218 -1.77 11.22 1.96
CA LEU A 218 -0.70 12.17 1.63
C LEU A 218 -1.23 13.48 1.01
N CYS A 219 -2.40 13.43 0.37
CA CYS A 219 -3.10 14.62 -0.12
C CYS A 219 -4.03 15.27 0.90
N GLY A 220 -4.16 14.71 2.13
CA GLY A 220 -5.11 15.16 3.13
C GLY A 220 -6.56 14.81 2.82
N VAL A 221 -6.76 13.78 2.00
CA VAL A 221 -8.04 13.22 1.61
C VAL A 221 -8.18 11.85 2.27
N TYR A 222 -9.25 11.66 3.05
CA TYR A 222 -9.39 10.47 3.87
C TYR A 222 -10.11 9.34 3.12
N PRO A 223 -9.64 8.10 3.24
CA PRO A 223 -10.26 6.99 2.56
C PRO A 223 -11.62 6.62 3.14
N ILE A 224 -12.49 6.11 2.28
CA ILE A 224 -13.70 5.38 2.65
C ILE A 224 -13.48 3.93 2.23
N LEU A 225 -13.60 3.02 3.17
CA LEU A 225 -13.29 1.59 3.05
C LEU A 225 -14.51 0.76 3.44
N LYS A 226 -14.75 -0.34 2.73
CA LYS A 226 -15.66 -1.40 3.19
C LYS A 226 -14.91 -2.31 4.16
N LEU A 227 -15.57 -2.73 5.23
CA LEU A 227 -15.00 -3.65 6.21
C LEU A 227 -14.78 -5.04 5.60
N ASN A 228 -13.60 -5.53 5.77
CA ASN A 228 -13.12 -6.88 5.52
C ASN A 228 -11.96 -7.16 6.49
N GLU A 229 -11.38 -8.33 6.50
CA GLU A 229 -10.34 -8.69 7.47
C GLU A 229 -9.13 -7.73 7.40
N HIS A 230 -8.69 -7.34 6.22
CA HIS A 230 -7.61 -6.37 6.05
C HIS A 230 -7.96 -4.97 6.58
N SER A 231 -9.13 -4.45 6.23
CA SER A 231 -9.55 -3.10 6.66
C SER A 231 -9.91 -3.03 8.15
N LYS A 232 -10.27 -4.15 8.78
CA LYS A 232 -10.37 -4.26 10.25
C LYS A 232 -9.01 -4.03 10.91
N ILE A 233 -7.93 -4.63 10.38
CA ILE A 233 -6.56 -4.40 10.86
C ILE A 233 -6.17 -2.91 10.67
N LEU A 234 -6.49 -2.31 9.51
CA LEU A 234 -6.27 -0.87 9.29
C LEU A 234 -7.01 0.00 10.31
N LYS A 235 -8.24 -0.38 10.68
CA LYS A 235 -9.03 0.30 11.70
C LYS A 235 -8.41 0.17 13.09
N GLU A 236 -7.94 -1.02 13.45
CA GLU A 236 -7.29 -1.31 14.74
C GLU A 236 -5.98 -0.53 14.91
N ILE A 237 -5.18 -0.39 13.87
CA ILE A 237 -3.95 0.43 13.90
C ILE A 237 -4.22 1.95 13.83
N GLY A 238 -5.51 2.36 13.79
CA GLY A 238 -5.92 3.75 13.87
C GLY A 238 -5.83 4.52 12.56
N LEU A 239 -5.89 3.86 11.38
CA LEU A 239 -5.91 4.57 10.10
C LEU A 239 -7.15 5.49 10.05
N PRO A 240 -6.98 6.80 9.79
CA PRO A 240 -8.09 7.74 9.72
C PRO A 240 -8.89 7.53 8.43
N ALA A 241 -9.98 6.77 8.54
CA ALA A 241 -10.86 6.41 7.43
C ALA A 241 -12.31 6.29 7.90
N ILE A 242 -13.25 6.42 6.98
CA ILE A 242 -14.64 5.99 7.18
C ILE A 242 -14.70 4.51 6.81
N TYR A 243 -15.24 3.69 7.72
CA TYR A 243 -15.41 2.26 7.55
C TYR A 243 -16.89 1.93 7.44
N LEU A 244 -17.29 1.29 6.34
CA LEU A 244 -18.66 0.90 6.02
C LEU A 244 -18.81 -0.60 6.14
N GLU A 245 -19.92 -1.08 6.66
CA GLU A 245 -20.28 -2.52 6.58
C GLU A 245 -20.65 -2.87 5.14
N ASP A 246 -21.43 -2.00 4.50
CA ASP A 246 -21.78 -2.10 3.09
C ASP A 246 -21.66 -0.75 2.37
N TRP A 247 -21.43 -0.77 1.05
CA TRP A 247 -21.32 0.47 0.28
C TRP A 247 -22.61 1.31 0.28
N ASN A 248 -23.78 0.68 0.47
CA ASN A 248 -25.07 1.38 0.60
C ASN A 248 -25.12 2.29 1.83
N ASP A 249 -24.35 1.99 2.88
CA ASP A 249 -24.28 2.83 4.09
C ASP A 249 -23.84 4.25 3.79
N LEU A 250 -23.13 4.46 2.66
CA LEU A 250 -22.73 5.78 2.22
C LEU A 250 -23.91 6.72 1.97
N ASN A 251 -25.07 6.19 1.65
CA ASN A 251 -26.30 6.96 1.42
C ASN A 251 -26.91 7.50 2.73
N ASN A 252 -26.50 6.99 3.88
CA ASN A 252 -26.94 7.44 5.19
C ASN A 252 -26.17 8.68 5.67
N TYR A 253 -25.09 9.08 4.97
CA TYR A 253 -24.26 10.23 5.36
C TYR A 253 -24.68 11.50 4.60
N ASP A 254 -25.02 12.52 5.37
CA ASP A 254 -25.25 13.86 4.87
C ASP A 254 -23.98 14.73 4.93
N LYS A 255 -24.12 16.00 4.52
CA LYS A 255 -23.02 16.97 4.56
C LYS A 255 -22.44 17.20 5.96
N GLN A 256 -23.29 17.15 6.98
CA GLN A 256 -22.89 17.37 8.36
C GLN A 256 -22.03 16.20 8.84
N ALA A 257 -22.46 14.95 8.63
CA ALA A 257 -21.72 13.76 9.00
C ALA A 257 -20.31 13.74 8.35
N PHE A 258 -20.22 14.08 7.06
CA PHE A 258 -18.91 14.18 6.39
C PHE A 258 -18.04 15.30 6.98
N ASN A 259 -18.60 16.44 7.35
CA ASN A 259 -17.84 17.52 7.99
C ASN A 259 -17.31 17.11 9.35
N ASP A 260 -18.11 16.38 10.14
CA ASP A 260 -17.72 15.90 11.47
C ASP A 260 -16.57 14.89 11.37
N PHE A 261 -16.67 13.91 10.45
CA PHE A 261 -15.57 12.98 10.15
C PHE A 261 -14.31 13.73 9.71
N TYR A 262 -14.43 14.66 8.77
CA TYR A 262 -13.28 15.41 8.27
C TYR A 262 -12.59 16.21 9.38
N THR A 263 -13.35 16.86 10.24
CA THR A 263 -12.82 17.61 11.38
C THR A 263 -12.11 16.70 12.38
N LYS A 264 -12.73 15.56 12.70
CA LYS A 264 -12.14 14.54 13.56
C LYS A 264 -10.81 14.06 13.02
N PHE A 265 -10.75 13.67 11.74
CA PHE A 265 -9.54 13.11 11.15
C PHE A 265 -8.43 14.14 10.98
N LYS A 266 -8.77 15.39 10.64
CA LYS A 266 -7.78 16.48 10.54
C LYS A 266 -7.09 16.77 11.87
N ASN A 267 -7.75 16.51 12.99
CA ASN A 267 -7.24 16.74 14.34
C ASN A 267 -6.54 15.50 14.94
N THR A 268 -6.51 14.36 14.23
CA THR A 268 -5.75 13.19 14.67
C THR A 268 -4.25 13.44 14.54
N LYS A 269 -3.46 12.78 15.40
CA LYS A 269 -1.99 12.80 15.28
C LYS A 269 -1.57 12.30 13.90
N GLU A 270 -0.44 12.82 13.43
CA GLU A 270 0.15 12.43 12.15
C GLU A 270 0.35 10.90 12.07
N PHE A 271 -0.23 10.28 11.06
CA PHE A 271 -0.16 8.84 10.83
C PHE A 271 1.09 8.51 10.02
N ASN A 272 2.20 8.23 10.74
CA ASN A 272 3.55 8.15 10.16
C ASN A 272 3.88 6.83 9.43
N ILE A 273 2.95 5.88 9.40
CA ILE A 273 3.18 4.55 8.77
C ILE A 273 3.55 4.64 7.28
N ASN A 274 3.24 5.75 6.62
CA ASN A 274 3.58 6.00 5.22
C ASN A 274 4.98 6.62 5.01
N SER A 275 5.77 6.77 6.09
CA SER A 275 7.11 7.35 6.07
C SER A 275 8.19 6.29 5.85
N PHE A 276 9.06 6.53 4.87
CA PHE A 276 10.25 5.70 4.66
C PHE A 276 11.20 5.72 5.88
N THR A 277 11.38 6.89 6.49
CA THR A 277 12.25 7.05 7.67
C THR A 277 11.70 6.28 8.87
N HIS A 278 10.38 6.32 9.10
CA HIS A 278 9.73 5.54 10.17
C HIS A 278 10.09 4.04 10.07
N TRP A 279 9.93 3.43 8.91
CA TRP A 279 10.23 2.01 8.72
C TRP A 279 11.72 1.70 8.80
N LYS A 280 12.56 2.58 8.24
CA LYS A 280 14.02 2.44 8.34
C LYS A 280 14.50 2.44 9.79
N GLU A 281 13.99 3.35 10.61
CA GLU A 281 14.31 3.44 12.03
C GLU A 281 13.74 2.24 12.80
N LYS A 282 12.49 1.86 12.54
CA LYS A 282 11.86 0.68 13.15
C LYS A 282 12.68 -0.58 12.89
N PHE A 283 13.09 -0.82 11.66
CA PHE A 283 13.90 -2.00 11.30
C PHE A 283 15.31 -1.94 11.91
N LYS A 284 15.91 -0.75 12.00
CA LYS A 284 17.18 -0.58 12.71
C LYS A 284 17.06 -0.93 14.20
N LEU A 285 16.00 -0.50 14.87
CA LEU A 285 15.74 -0.83 16.28
C LEU A 285 15.51 -2.32 16.52
N LEU A 286 14.81 -3.01 15.61
CA LEU A 286 14.61 -4.47 15.71
C LEU A 286 15.94 -5.22 15.70
N LYS A 287 16.94 -4.74 14.96
CA LYS A 287 18.28 -5.34 14.87
C LYS A 287 19.15 -5.04 16.10
N SER A 288 18.87 -3.96 16.83
CA SER A 288 19.70 -3.49 17.95
C SER A 288 19.23 -3.98 19.33
N ASN A 289 18.02 -4.56 19.42
CA ASN A 289 17.42 -4.94 20.69
C ASN A 289 17.86 -6.32 21.23
N TYR A 290 19.04 -6.81 20.77
CA TYR A 290 19.63 -8.05 21.30
C TYR A 290 21.16 -7.95 21.32
#